data_1759c4f19af9ca7253310d566a60760b
#
_entry.id   1759c4f19af9ca7253310d566a60760b
#
_cell.length_a   1.000
_cell.length_b   1.000
_cell.length_c   1.000
_cell.angle_alpha   90.00
_cell.angle_beta   90.00
_cell.angle_gamma   90.00
#
_symmetry.space_group_name_H-M   'P 1'
#
loop_
_entity.id
_entity.type
_entity.pdbx_description
1 polymer ?
#
loop_
_entity_poly.entity_id
_entity_poly.type
_entity_poly.pdbx_seq_one_letter_code
_entity_poly.pdbx_strand_id
1 'polypeptide(L)'
;MKISKLLNKKNYIFFLFLIFFNISTANEPEDIWNIDKSKIETNTENKNQLEISNDTDGDSISIYDLNNNKNNNNQTIVLEENNLQDKVSLFGIYDPDQNNLTIDMWKKSEGNEIKKILNKIILQDLSEDATDLLEVALLTNSNAPETNITRDEFYNFQKNFLIKKIDFNLIKLFLEKNKNFIGKDDLINYYANHYLAEANLERSCEIFDIVDTVSNDYTSKLKIYCLVNANQIEKALLIFDLKKEMGLIDTFFEKKLFKIIGFETETNNEISDKNLLALHLSHRTVENFNYIPNENTPKDIWKYLASTNLLEKIESIDLDDIEKIKLLEKATHEMKYDEEEYLTYILDFSLVLTNY
;
A
#
# COMPACT_ATOMS: atom_id res chain seq x y z
N MET A 1 -15.06 52.14 -8.40
CA MET A 1 -15.10 52.36 -9.86
C MET A 1 -15.41 51.04 -10.52
N LYS A 2 -16.60 50.90 -11.16
CA LYS A 2 -17.17 49.64 -11.66
C LYS A 2 -16.52 49.25 -12.99
N ILE A 3 -15.82 48.10 -13.02
CA ILE A 3 -15.41 47.44 -14.26
C ILE A 3 -16.16 46.10 -14.33
N SER A 4 -17.44 46.20 -14.65
CA SER A 4 -18.27 44.99 -14.86
C SER A 4 -19.30 45.24 -15.98
N LYS A 5 -18.82 45.67 -17.14
CA LYS A 5 -19.67 45.73 -18.35
C LYS A 5 -18.79 45.76 -19.61
N LEU A 6 -18.20 44.62 -19.97
CA LEU A 6 -17.64 44.43 -21.31
C LEU A 6 -17.30 42.96 -21.62
N LEU A 7 -18.20 42.04 -21.25
CA LEU A 7 -18.20 40.72 -21.91
C LEU A 7 -19.59 40.47 -22.46
N ASN A 8 -19.74 40.87 -23.74
CA ASN A 8 -20.93 40.66 -24.52
C ASN A 8 -21.06 39.14 -24.78
N LYS A 9 -22.22 38.55 -24.46
CA LYS A 9 -22.51 37.11 -24.59
C LYS A 9 -22.14 36.49 -25.95
N LYS A 10 -22.05 37.30 -26.99
CA LYS A 10 -21.61 36.88 -28.33
C LYS A 10 -20.10 36.59 -28.44
N ASN A 11 -19.26 37.25 -27.66
CA ASN A 11 -17.81 37.03 -27.71
C ASN A 11 -17.39 35.79 -26.91
N TYR A 12 -18.22 35.36 -25.95
CA TYR A 12 -17.96 34.12 -25.18
C TYR A 12 -18.14 32.86 -26.05
N ILE A 13 -19.11 32.87 -26.93
CA ILE A 13 -19.36 31.79 -27.90
C ILE A 13 -18.23 31.68 -28.92
N PHE A 14 -17.64 32.79 -29.33
CA PHE A 14 -16.51 32.82 -30.28
C PHE A 14 -15.22 32.30 -29.63
N PHE A 15 -15.01 32.57 -28.35
CA PHE A 15 -13.87 32.04 -27.60
C PHE A 15 -14.01 30.52 -27.28
N LEU A 16 -15.24 30.05 -27.05
CA LEU A 16 -15.52 28.64 -26.88
C LEU A 16 -15.32 27.85 -28.17
N PHE A 17 -15.59 28.46 -29.34
CA PHE A 17 -15.36 27.84 -30.65
C PHE A 17 -13.88 27.69 -31.01
N LEU A 18 -13.01 28.57 -30.54
CA LEU A 18 -11.56 28.50 -30.75
C LEU A 18 -10.86 27.41 -29.97
N ILE A 19 -11.46 26.92 -28.90
CA ILE A 19 -10.88 25.83 -28.04
C ILE A 19 -11.13 24.45 -28.69
N PHE A 20 -12.12 24.31 -29.58
CA PHE A 20 -12.47 23.03 -30.18
C PHE A 20 -11.76 22.72 -31.55
N PHE A 21 -10.88 23.58 -32.05
CA PHE A 21 -10.18 23.36 -33.30
C PHE A 21 -8.75 22.81 -33.19
N ASN A 22 -8.39 22.17 -32.08
CA ASN A 22 -7.22 21.30 -32.03
C ASN A 22 -7.64 19.88 -32.40
N ILE A 23 -7.94 19.63 -33.66
CA ILE A 23 -8.03 18.29 -34.20
C ILE A 23 -6.59 17.78 -34.31
N SER A 24 -6.15 17.07 -33.27
CA SER A 24 -4.98 16.22 -33.35
C SER A 24 -5.30 15.10 -34.32
N THR A 25 -4.71 15.13 -35.50
CA THR A 25 -4.69 13.97 -36.40
C THR A 25 -3.81 12.93 -35.74
N ALA A 26 -4.44 11.95 -35.10
CA ALA A 26 -3.76 10.74 -34.67
C ALA A 26 -3.31 10.02 -35.98
N ASN A 27 -2.01 9.82 -36.11
CA ASN A 27 -1.48 8.90 -37.10
C ASN A 27 -1.99 7.49 -36.75
N GLU A 28 -2.41 6.76 -37.79
CA GLU A 28 -2.80 5.36 -37.65
C GLU A 28 -1.68 4.58 -36.95
N PRO A 29 -1.99 3.62 -36.11
CA PRO A 29 -0.99 2.81 -35.44
C PRO A 29 -0.19 2.02 -36.47
N GLU A 30 1.11 2.27 -36.54
CA GLU A 30 2.05 1.56 -37.38
C GLU A 30 2.21 0.13 -36.86
N ASP A 31 1.87 -0.86 -37.67
CA ASP A 31 2.02 -2.27 -37.33
C ASP A 31 3.50 -2.65 -37.34
N ILE A 32 4.11 -2.60 -36.16
CA ILE A 32 5.53 -2.92 -35.95
C ILE A 32 5.89 -4.39 -36.19
N TRP A 33 4.92 -5.26 -36.48
CA TRP A 33 5.13 -6.68 -36.73
C TRP A 33 5.21 -7.02 -38.23
N ASN A 34 4.86 -6.08 -39.12
CA ASN A 34 4.93 -6.26 -40.57
C ASN A 34 6.17 -5.53 -41.14
N ILE A 35 7.32 -6.13 -40.97
CA ILE A 35 8.57 -5.67 -41.63
C ILE A 35 8.53 -6.10 -43.10
N ASP A 36 8.07 -5.23 -43.95
CA ASP A 36 8.16 -5.39 -45.40
C ASP A 36 9.63 -5.49 -45.80
N LYS A 37 10.00 -6.66 -46.35
CA LYS A 37 11.36 -6.98 -46.81
C LYS A 37 11.81 -6.24 -48.07
N SER A 38 11.21 -5.08 -48.42
CA SER A 38 11.42 -4.42 -49.70
C SER A 38 12.14 -3.08 -49.67
N LYS A 39 12.83 -2.71 -48.61
CA LYS A 39 13.69 -1.50 -48.61
C LYS A 39 15.00 -1.74 -47.86
N ILE A 40 15.86 -2.58 -48.48
CA ILE A 40 17.31 -2.49 -48.28
C ILE A 40 17.90 -2.39 -49.66
N GLU A 41 17.99 -1.19 -50.18
CA GLU A 41 18.87 -0.87 -51.28
C GLU A 41 20.08 -0.10 -50.76
N THR A 42 21.20 -0.77 -50.93
CA THR A 42 22.53 -0.29 -51.38
C THR A 42 23.30 0.71 -50.50
N ASN A 43 24.38 0.25 -49.96
CA ASN A 43 25.67 0.70 -50.41
C ASN A 43 26.77 -0.38 -50.19
N THR A 44 27.26 -0.86 -51.32
CA THR A 44 28.49 -1.49 -51.74
C THR A 44 29.74 -1.08 -50.95
N GLU A 45 30.73 -1.87 -50.69
CA GLU A 45 31.62 -2.75 -51.50
C GLU A 45 32.57 -3.54 -50.55
N ASN A 46 32.80 -4.79 -50.71
CA ASN A 46 33.91 -5.51 -51.25
C ASN A 46 33.91 -7.00 -50.89
N LYS A 47 33.84 -7.75 -51.98
CA LYS A 47 34.44 -9.09 -52.30
C LYS A 47 35.03 -9.94 -51.20
N ASN A 48 34.49 -11.17 -51.02
CA ASN A 48 35.20 -12.38 -51.52
C ASN A 48 34.23 -13.59 -51.58
N GLN A 49 34.23 -14.19 -52.78
CA GLN A 49 33.56 -15.44 -53.16
C GLN A 49 34.10 -16.64 -52.35
N LEU A 50 33.21 -17.52 -51.93
CA LEU A 50 33.43 -18.98 -51.94
C LEU A 50 32.10 -19.71 -52.05
N GLU A 51 32.08 -20.64 -52.99
CA GLU A 51 30.97 -21.39 -53.53
C GLU A 51 30.28 -22.30 -52.51
N ILE A 52 28.97 -22.46 -52.68
CA ILE A 52 28.12 -23.35 -51.92
C ILE A 52 27.77 -24.52 -52.81
N SER A 53 28.01 -25.73 -52.38
CA SER A 53 27.34 -26.93 -52.85
C SER A 53 26.19 -27.32 -51.89
N ASN A 54 25.02 -27.48 -52.47
CA ASN A 54 23.83 -27.98 -51.80
C ASN A 54 24.03 -29.42 -51.33
N ASP A 55 23.52 -29.73 -50.11
CA ASP A 55 22.65 -30.92 -49.94
C ASP A 55 21.79 -30.79 -48.67
N THR A 56 20.57 -31.23 -48.84
CA THR A 56 19.47 -31.36 -47.93
C THR A 56 19.78 -32.21 -46.70
N ASP A 57 19.34 -31.74 -45.50
CA ASP A 57 18.38 -32.43 -44.65
C ASP A 57 18.17 -31.66 -43.36
N GLY A 58 16.90 -31.64 -42.91
CA GLY A 58 16.49 -30.83 -41.76
C GLY A 58 16.96 -31.41 -40.42
N ASP A 59 17.47 -30.53 -39.58
CA ASP A 59 17.40 -30.70 -38.14
C ASP A 59 17.42 -29.31 -37.45
N SER A 60 16.50 -29.16 -36.52
CA SER A 60 16.30 -27.97 -35.72
C SER A 60 17.51 -27.73 -34.80
N ILE A 61 18.32 -26.74 -35.13
CA ILE A 61 19.45 -26.33 -34.27
C ILE A 61 18.90 -25.61 -33.03
N SER A 62 19.03 -26.25 -31.88
CA SER A 62 18.79 -25.67 -30.57
C SER A 62 19.84 -24.60 -30.25
N ILE A 63 19.42 -23.48 -29.68
CA ILE A 63 20.27 -22.35 -29.24
C ILE A 63 21.35 -22.77 -28.24
N TYR A 64 21.33 -24.00 -27.74
CA TYR A 64 22.27 -24.52 -26.76
C TYR A 64 23.52 -25.19 -27.37
N ASP A 65 23.60 -25.38 -28.70
CA ASP A 65 24.73 -26.12 -29.34
C ASP A 65 25.86 -25.22 -29.86
N LEU A 66 25.85 -23.92 -29.53
CA LEU A 66 26.88 -22.95 -30.00
C LEU A 66 28.17 -22.89 -29.17
N ASN A 67 28.38 -23.82 -28.22
CA ASN A 67 29.53 -23.74 -27.29
C ASN A 67 30.63 -24.75 -27.53
N ASN A 68 30.83 -25.26 -28.77
CA ASN A 68 32.03 -26.09 -29.02
C ASN A 68 32.67 -25.73 -30.38
N ASN A 69 33.38 -24.62 -30.45
CA ASN A 69 34.52 -24.51 -31.38
C ASN A 69 35.64 -23.67 -30.76
N LYS A 70 36.63 -24.37 -30.31
CA LYS A 70 37.95 -23.81 -29.95
C LYS A 70 38.59 -23.19 -31.16
N ASN A 71 38.82 -21.87 -31.16
CA ASN A 71 40.04 -21.33 -31.80
C ASN A 71 40.48 -20.07 -31.03
N ASN A 72 41.75 -20.12 -30.67
CA ASN A 72 42.53 -19.15 -29.93
C ASN A 72 42.43 -17.74 -30.51
N ASN A 73 41.88 -16.80 -29.78
CA ASN A 73 42.37 -15.44 -29.67
C ASN A 73 42.05 -14.92 -28.29
N ASN A 74 43.05 -14.62 -27.50
CA ASN A 74 42.99 -14.10 -26.15
C ASN A 74 42.24 -12.74 -26.13
N GLN A 75 40.93 -12.77 -26.00
CA GLN A 75 40.17 -11.74 -25.30
C GLN A 75 39.48 -12.48 -24.16
N THR A 76 40.09 -12.43 -23.00
CA THR A 76 39.46 -12.80 -21.75
C THR A 76 38.31 -11.84 -21.55
N ILE A 77 37.11 -12.25 -21.98
CA ILE A 77 35.88 -11.70 -21.43
C ILE A 77 35.92 -12.18 -19.97
N VAL A 78 36.40 -11.30 -19.08
CA VAL A 78 36.12 -11.41 -17.66
C VAL A 78 34.62 -11.25 -17.57
N LEU A 79 33.89 -12.38 -17.59
CA LEU A 79 32.62 -12.46 -16.94
C LEU A 79 32.94 -12.10 -15.48
N GLU A 80 32.75 -10.85 -15.11
CA GLU A 80 32.49 -10.54 -13.73
C GLU A 80 31.31 -11.47 -13.35
N GLU A 81 31.67 -12.61 -12.74
CA GLU A 81 30.77 -13.25 -11.81
C GLU A 81 30.42 -12.12 -10.82
N ASN A 82 29.33 -11.39 -11.12
CA ASN A 82 28.59 -10.70 -10.10
C ASN A 82 28.22 -11.83 -9.14
N ASN A 83 29.09 -12.09 -8.19
CA ASN A 83 28.72 -12.66 -6.92
C ASN A 83 27.50 -11.82 -6.48
N LEU A 84 26.31 -12.36 -6.69
CA LEU A 84 25.11 -12.05 -5.93
C LEU A 84 25.40 -12.50 -4.48
N GLN A 85 26.48 -11.93 -3.89
CA GLN A 85 26.48 -11.74 -2.44
C GLN A 85 25.22 -10.94 -2.23
N ASP A 86 24.27 -11.57 -1.54
CA ASP A 86 23.07 -10.93 -1.05
C ASP A 86 23.45 -9.51 -0.62
N LYS A 87 23.09 -8.52 -1.44
CA LYS A 87 23.30 -7.12 -1.07
C LYS A 87 22.54 -6.96 0.21
N VAL A 88 23.29 -6.96 1.33
CA VAL A 88 22.73 -6.84 2.66
C VAL A 88 21.93 -5.52 2.67
N SER A 89 20.62 -5.63 2.50
CA SER A 89 19.77 -4.46 2.53
C SER A 89 19.78 -3.93 3.95
N LEU A 90 20.21 -2.69 4.12
CA LEU A 90 20.15 -1.97 5.38
C LEU A 90 18.82 -1.20 5.39
N PHE A 91 18.19 -1.18 6.53
CA PHE A 91 16.93 -0.46 6.69
C PHE A 91 17.05 0.59 7.78
N GLY A 92 16.72 1.81 7.45
CA GLY A 92 16.75 2.95 8.35
C GLY A 92 16.47 4.26 7.61
N ILE A 93 16.44 5.36 8.34
CA ILE A 93 16.24 6.70 7.81
C ILE A 93 17.39 7.65 8.12
N TYR A 94 18.17 7.33 9.16
CA TYR A 94 19.28 8.14 9.61
C TYR A 94 20.61 7.62 9.08
N ASP A 95 21.49 8.56 8.75
CA ASP A 95 22.87 8.27 8.40
C ASP A 95 23.67 8.01 9.71
N PRO A 96 24.40 6.89 9.85
CA PRO A 96 25.15 6.62 11.05
C PRO A 96 26.20 7.69 11.37
N ASP A 97 26.91 8.23 10.38
CA ASP A 97 27.97 9.22 10.58
C ASP A 97 27.43 10.55 11.14
N GLN A 98 26.20 10.93 10.76
CA GLN A 98 25.56 12.15 11.28
C GLN A 98 25.16 12.04 12.74
N ASN A 99 25.01 10.83 13.26
CA ASN A 99 24.62 10.56 14.64
C ASN A 99 25.79 10.03 15.49
N ASN A 100 27.03 10.13 15.01
CA ASN A 100 28.21 9.57 15.65
C ASN A 100 28.09 8.06 15.95
N LEU A 101 27.38 7.35 15.08
CA LEU A 101 27.21 5.91 15.13
C LEU A 101 27.99 5.24 14.00
N THR A 102 28.04 3.92 13.98
CA THR A 102 28.66 3.17 12.89
C THR A 102 27.67 2.23 12.25
N ILE A 103 27.88 1.91 10.97
CA ILE A 103 27.06 0.94 10.25
C ILE A 103 27.03 -0.44 10.91
N ASP A 104 28.07 -0.78 11.66
CA ASP A 104 28.25 -2.04 12.37
C ASP A 104 27.89 -1.97 13.87
N MET A 105 27.16 -0.94 14.30
CA MET A 105 26.88 -0.71 15.74
C MET A 105 26.17 -1.88 16.41
N TRP A 106 25.32 -2.63 15.70
CA TRP A 106 24.62 -3.80 16.23
C TRP A 106 25.31 -5.12 15.91
N LYS A 107 26.23 -5.15 14.92
CA LYS A 107 26.78 -6.37 14.33
C LYS A 107 27.36 -7.34 15.35
N LYS A 108 28.12 -6.85 16.33
CA LYS A 108 28.78 -7.64 17.38
C LYS A 108 27.92 -7.86 18.62
N SER A 109 26.70 -7.34 18.65
CA SER A 109 25.83 -7.46 19.81
C SER A 109 25.22 -8.86 19.91
N GLU A 110 25.03 -9.32 21.13
CA GLU A 110 24.42 -10.64 21.40
C GLU A 110 22.90 -10.57 21.25
N GLY A 111 22.36 -11.33 20.29
CA GLY A 111 20.95 -11.21 19.87
C GLY A 111 19.94 -11.54 20.96
N ASN A 112 20.20 -12.50 21.85
CA ASN A 112 19.27 -12.80 22.95
C ASN A 112 19.20 -11.65 23.97
N GLU A 113 20.30 -10.94 24.20
CA GLU A 113 20.30 -9.77 25.08
C GLU A 113 19.53 -8.61 24.42
N ILE A 114 19.74 -8.38 23.11
CA ILE A 114 18.97 -7.39 22.36
C ILE A 114 17.48 -7.70 22.42
N LYS A 115 17.08 -8.93 22.12
CA LYS A 115 15.66 -9.35 22.21
C LYS A 115 15.09 -9.07 23.60
N LYS A 116 15.82 -9.42 24.66
CA LYS A 116 15.39 -9.19 26.04
C LYS A 116 15.23 -7.71 26.37
N ILE A 117 16.17 -6.87 25.95
CA ILE A 117 16.17 -5.43 26.21
C ILE A 117 15.07 -4.75 25.40
N LEU A 118 15.03 -4.94 24.08
CA LEU A 118 14.06 -4.28 23.21
C LEU A 118 12.63 -4.68 23.51
N ASN A 119 12.36 -5.95 23.83
CA ASN A 119 11.04 -6.39 24.28
C ASN A 119 10.58 -5.66 25.55
N LYS A 120 11.49 -5.41 26.50
CA LYS A 120 11.13 -4.63 27.70
C LYS A 120 10.88 -3.17 27.37
N ILE A 121 11.75 -2.56 26.57
CA ILE A 121 11.65 -1.14 26.24
C ILE A 121 10.38 -0.84 25.44
N ILE A 122 10.04 -1.69 24.47
CA ILE A 122 8.83 -1.51 23.65
C ILE A 122 7.55 -1.59 24.50
N LEU A 123 7.55 -2.34 25.60
CA LEU A 123 6.39 -2.45 26.49
C LEU A 123 6.26 -1.28 27.48
N GLN A 124 7.27 -0.45 27.63
CA GLN A 124 7.27 0.66 28.58
C GLN A 124 6.87 1.97 27.92
N ASP A 125 6.24 2.85 28.68
CA ASP A 125 6.01 4.23 28.28
C ASP A 125 7.29 5.01 28.62
N LEU A 126 8.02 5.34 27.55
CA LEU A 126 9.27 6.08 27.64
C LEU A 126 9.00 7.58 27.69
N SER A 127 9.91 8.34 28.31
CA SER A 127 9.94 9.79 28.14
C SER A 127 10.23 10.16 26.68
N GLU A 128 9.91 11.38 26.29
CA GLU A 128 10.14 11.89 24.93
C GLU A 128 11.62 11.74 24.54
N ASP A 129 12.55 12.23 25.39
CA ASP A 129 13.99 12.11 25.14
C ASP A 129 14.46 10.63 24.97
N ALA A 130 13.92 9.71 25.77
CA ALA A 130 14.27 8.31 25.67
C ALA A 130 13.69 7.66 24.41
N THR A 131 12.52 8.12 23.99
CA THR A 131 11.89 7.68 22.72
C THR A 131 12.72 8.15 21.53
N ASP A 132 13.20 9.40 21.53
CA ASP A 132 14.05 9.96 20.47
C ASP A 132 15.40 9.25 20.37
N LEU A 133 16.02 8.96 21.51
CA LEU A 133 17.26 8.15 21.56
C LEU A 133 17.03 6.76 20.97
N LEU A 134 15.92 6.10 21.31
CA LEU A 134 15.56 4.80 20.78
C LEU A 134 15.26 4.86 19.28
N GLU A 135 14.61 5.92 18.82
CA GLU A 135 14.37 6.17 17.40
C GLU A 135 15.67 6.24 16.62
N VAL A 136 16.60 7.07 17.04
CA VAL A 136 17.91 7.18 16.41
C VAL A 136 18.63 5.84 16.43
N ALA A 137 18.62 5.11 17.55
CA ALA A 137 19.27 3.81 17.67
C ALA A 137 18.67 2.75 16.75
N LEU A 138 17.34 2.67 16.64
CA LEU A 138 16.67 1.66 15.83
C LEU A 138 16.57 2.03 14.35
N LEU A 139 16.40 3.31 14.03
CA LEU A 139 16.16 3.75 12.64
C LEU A 139 17.42 4.29 11.95
N THR A 140 18.60 4.14 12.54
CA THR A 140 19.88 4.38 11.84
C THR A 140 20.19 3.20 10.92
N ASN A 141 20.64 3.49 9.70
CA ASN A 141 21.07 2.49 8.74
C ASN A 141 22.23 1.68 9.30
N SER A 142 21.99 0.41 9.62
CA SER A 142 22.99 -0.44 10.28
C SER A 142 22.80 -1.92 9.99
N ASN A 143 23.90 -2.67 10.08
CA ASN A 143 23.85 -4.11 10.00
C ASN A 143 23.14 -4.69 11.24
N ALA A 144 22.25 -5.66 11.02
CA ALA A 144 21.65 -6.43 12.08
C ALA A 144 22.71 -7.24 12.85
N PRO A 145 22.47 -7.61 14.10
CA PRO A 145 23.34 -8.51 14.85
C PRO A 145 23.53 -9.86 14.14
N GLU A 146 24.74 -10.45 14.25
CA GLU A 146 25.07 -11.71 13.57
C GLU A 146 24.78 -12.96 14.40
N THR A 147 24.61 -12.82 15.72
CA THR A 147 24.50 -13.96 16.65
C THR A 147 23.15 -14.00 17.37
N ASN A 148 22.55 -15.19 17.43
CA ASN A 148 21.34 -15.51 18.22
C ASN A 148 20.08 -14.68 17.96
N ILE A 149 20.04 -14.01 16.80
CA ILE A 149 18.87 -13.27 16.29
C ILE A 149 18.91 -13.31 14.75
N THR A 150 17.75 -13.51 14.14
CA THR A 150 17.64 -13.38 12.69
C THR A 150 17.49 -11.91 12.28
N ARG A 151 17.79 -11.60 11.04
CA ARG A 151 17.58 -10.25 10.49
C ARG A 151 16.12 -9.83 10.57
N ASP A 152 15.21 -10.75 10.27
CA ASP A 152 13.76 -10.52 10.32
C ASP A 152 13.29 -10.21 11.72
N GLU A 153 13.79 -10.94 12.74
CA GLU A 153 13.49 -10.64 14.14
C GLU A 153 13.99 -9.24 14.53
N PHE A 154 15.21 -8.86 14.10
CA PHE A 154 15.76 -7.54 14.41
C PHE A 154 14.95 -6.42 13.74
N TYR A 155 14.64 -6.55 12.46
CA TYR A 155 13.85 -5.55 11.75
C TYR A 155 12.37 -5.50 12.21
N ASN A 156 11.88 -6.58 12.80
CA ASN A 156 10.57 -6.57 13.44
C ASN A 156 10.52 -5.62 14.67
N PHE A 157 11.64 -5.38 15.35
CA PHE A 157 11.71 -4.34 16.38
C PHE A 157 11.57 -2.94 15.81
N GLN A 158 12.18 -2.65 14.65
CA GLN A 158 11.98 -1.36 13.96
C GLN A 158 10.50 -1.15 13.59
N LYS A 159 9.88 -2.16 13.01
CA LYS A 159 8.44 -2.13 12.68
C LYS A 159 7.57 -1.86 13.92
N ASN A 160 7.80 -2.61 14.99
CA ASN A 160 7.01 -2.48 16.22
C ASN A 160 7.20 -1.11 16.89
N PHE A 161 8.41 -0.57 16.83
CA PHE A 161 8.70 0.79 17.30
C PHE A 161 7.92 1.85 16.50
N LEU A 162 7.94 1.77 15.17
CA LEU A 162 7.21 2.69 14.29
C LEU A 162 5.70 2.65 14.56
N ILE A 163 5.13 1.45 14.76
CA ILE A 163 3.71 1.29 15.10
C ILE A 163 3.40 1.89 16.47
N LYS A 164 4.27 1.64 17.46
CA LYS A 164 4.07 2.15 18.83
C LYS A 164 4.18 3.68 18.91
N LYS A 165 5.08 4.29 18.15
CA LYS A 165 5.29 5.75 18.15
C LYS A 165 4.07 6.50 17.57
N ILE A 166 3.25 5.86 16.78
CA ILE A 166 2.02 6.42 16.15
C ILE A 166 2.34 7.68 15.32
N ASP A 167 3.54 7.76 14.77
CA ASP A 167 3.94 8.84 13.87
C ASP A 167 3.79 8.40 12.41
N PHE A 168 2.68 8.78 11.79
CA PHE A 168 2.36 8.40 10.41
C PHE A 168 3.28 9.07 9.37
N ASN A 169 3.82 10.25 9.66
CA ASN A 169 4.80 10.89 8.78
C ASN A 169 6.14 10.15 8.82
N LEU A 170 6.53 9.68 10.00
CA LEU A 170 7.73 8.87 10.16
C LEU A 170 7.59 7.51 9.44
N ILE A 171 6.44 6.85 9.55
CA ILE A 171 6.14 5.61 8.82
C ILE A 171 6.23 5.84 7.30
N LYS A 172 5.65 6.92 6.81
CA LYS A 172 5.69 7.30 5.41
C LYS A 172 7.12 7.53 4.92
N LEU A 173 7.91 8.32 5.64
CA LEU A 173 9.33 8.56 5.37
C LEU A 173 10.17 7.28 5.40
N PHE A 174 9.90 6.41 6.38
CA PHE A 174 10.59 5.12 6.49
C PHE A 174 10.31 4.23 5.28
N LEU A 175 9.06 4.10 4.86
CA LEU A 175 8.66 3.29 3.70
C LEU A 175 9.20 3.86 2.37
N GLU A 176 9.26 5.18 2.24
CA GLU A 176 9.83 5.85 1.07
C GLU A 176 11.31 5.49 0.89
N LYS A 177 12.09 5.52 1.97
CA LYS A 177 13.51 5.18 1.97
C LYS A 177 13.78 3.67 1.89
N ASN A 178 12.87 2.85 2.36
CA ASN A 178 13.06 1.41 2.56
C ASN A 178 12.04 0.56 1.79
N LYS A 179 11.95 0.73 0.48
CA LYS A 179 10.95 0.08 -0.40
C LYS A 179 10.88 -1.44 -0.28
N ASN A 180 12.00 -2.09 0.07
CA ASN A 180 12.12 -3.55 0.21
C ASN A 180 12.12 -4.02 1.66
N PHE A 181 11.64 -3.19 2.58
CA PHE A 181 11.56 -3.56 4.00
C PHE A 181 10.67 -4.79 4.21
N ILE A 182 11.13 -5.74 5.02
CA ILE A 182 10.46 -7.04 5.21
C ILE A 182 9.07 -6.88 5.83
N GLY A 183 8.92 -5.98 6.79
CA GLY A 183 7.65 -5.67 7.47
C GLY A 183 6.80 -4.57 6.81
N LYS A 184 7.06 -4.23 5.55
CA LYS A 184 6.39 -3.10 4.88
C LYS A 184 4.89 -3.22 4.81
N ASP A 185 4.35 -4.41 4.51
CA ASP A 185 2.90 -4.60 4.38
C ASP A 185 2.17 -4.35 5.71
N ASP A 186 2.78 -4.69 6.84
CA ASP A 186 2.21 -4.40 8.17
C ASP A 186 2.15 -2.89 8.43
N LEU A 187 3.22 -2.16 8.07
CA LEU A 187 3.26 -0.70 8.20
C LEU A 187 2.26 0.00 7.28
N ILE A 188 2.14 -0.49 6.04
CA ILE A 188 1.15 0.00 5.08
C ILE A 188 -0.26 -0.21 5.62
N ASN A 189 -0.56 -1.43 6.10
CA ASN A 189 -1.86 -1.76 6.66
C ASN A 189 -2.18 -0.92 7.89
N TYR A 190 -1.20 -0.72 8.77
CA TYR A 190 -1.38 0.12 9.95
C TYR A 190 -1.70 1.57 9.56
N TYR A 191 -0.93 2.14 8.62
CA TYR A 191 -1.17 3.48 8.09
C TYR A 191 -2.56 3.59 7.43
N ALA A 192 -2.84 2.70 6.49
CA ALA A 192 -4.07 2.76 5.70
C ALA A 192 -5.32 2.53 6.57
N ASN A 193 -5.29 1.56 7.48
CA ASN A 193 -6.42 1.28 8.38
C ASN A 193 -6.66 2.41 9.37
N HIS A 194 -5.62 3.09 9.85
CA HIS A 194 -5.80 4.24 10.72
C HIS A 194 -6.68 5.31 10.07
N TYR A 195 -6.33 5.73 8.85
CA TYR A 195 -7.09 6.76 8.14
C TYR A 195 -8.43 6.24 7.60
N LEU A 196 -8.52 4.97 7.22
CA LEU A 196 -9.79 4.37 6.82
C LEU A 196 -10.77 4.31 8.01
N ALA A 197 -10.28 4.03 9.23
CA ALA A 197 -11.07 4.07 10.46
C ALA A 197 -11.57 5.49 10.79
N GLU A 198 -10.86 6.52 10.35
CA GLU A 198 -11.30 7.92 10.42
C GLU A 198 -12.21 8.35 9.26
N ALA A 199 -12.68 7.40 8.45
CA ALA A 199 -13.44 7.65 7.23
C ALA A 199 -12.69 8.52 6.19
N ASN A 200 -11.38 8.66 6.32
CA ASN A 200 -10.53 9.43 5.42
C ASN A 200 -9.85 8.52 4.39
N LEU A 201 -10.61 8.14 3.36
CA LEU A 201 -10.15 7.24 2.32
C LEU A 201 -8.99 7.84 1.50
N GLU A 202 -9.00 9.14 1.25
CA GLU A 202 -7.95 9.83 0.49
C GLU A 202 -6.59 9.65 1.18
N ARG A 203 -6.50 9.99 2.46
CA ARG A 203 -5.29 9.78 3.26
C ARG A 203 -4.92 8.31 3.39
N SER A 204 -5.91 7.43 3.55
CA SER A 204 -5.66 5.98 3.58
C SER A 204 -4.95 5.49 2.33
N CYS A 205 -5.25 6.08 1.17
CA CYS A 205 -4.70 5.67 -0.12
C CYS A 205 -3.34 6.30 -0.45
N GLU A 206 -2.95 7.43 0.17
CA GLU A 206 -1.68 8.13 -0.11
C GLU A 206 -0.43 7.23 0.02
N ILE A 207 -0.48 6.22 0.90
CA ILE A 207 0.66 5.33 1.11
C ILE A 207 0.99 4.51 -0.14
N PHE A 208 0.02 4.27 -1.01
CA PHE A 208 0.20 3.50 -2.25
C PHE A 208 0.84 4.29 -3.38
N ASP A 209 0.97 5.62 -3.25
CA ASP A 209 1.75 6.46 -4.17
C ASP A 209 3.26 6.28 -3.94
N ILE A 210 3.65 5.88 -2.72
CA ILE A 210 5.03 5.69 -2.31
C ILE A 210 5.49 4.24 -2.53
N VAL A 211 4.59 3.27 -2.32
CA VAL A 211 4.90 1.85 -2.35
C VAL A 211 4.36 1.18 -3.61
N ASP A 212 5.27 0.82 -4.52
CA ASP A 212 4.91 0.22 -5.81
C ASP A 212 4.41 -1.22 -5.68
N THR A 213 5.03 -2.02 -4.80
CA THR A 213 4.76 -3.45 -4.68
C THR A 213 4.26 -3.82 -3.29
N VAL A 214 3.21 -4.61 -3.24
CA VAL A 214 2.62 -5.19 -2.03
C VAL A 214 2.49 -6.70 -2.22
N SER A 215 2.72 -7.47 -1.16
CA SER A 215 2.70 -8.94 -1.21
C SER A 215 1.49 -9.54 -0.49
N ASN A 216 1.06 -8.93 0.59
CA ASN A 216 -0.06 -9.40 1.39
C ASN A 216 -1.40 -9.22 0.64
N ASP A 217 -2.31 -10.19 0.77
CA ASP A 217 -3.62 -10.17 0.12
C ASP A 217 -4.50 -9.00 0.57
N TYR A 218 -4.47 -8.67 1.86
CA TYR A 218 -5.24 -7.56 2.39
C TYR A 218 -4.73 -6.22 1.84
N THR A 219 -3.42 -6.00 1.89
CA THR A 219 -2.76 -4.81 1.33
C THR A 219 -3.01 -4.68 -0.17
N SER A 220 -3.01 -5.82 -0.89
CA SER A 220 -3.30 -5.86 -2.32
C SER A 220 -4.73 -5.41 -2.62
N LYS A 221 -5.71 -5.88 -1.84
CA LYS A 221 -7.12 -5.45 -1.96
C LYS A 221 -7.31 -3.97 -1.65
N LEU A 222 -6.66 -3.46 -0.61
CA LEU A 222 -6.64 -2.01 -0.31
C LEU A 222 -6.08 -1.20 -1.48
N LYS A 223 -4.93 -1.61 -2.04
CA LYS A 223 -4.33 -0.93 -3.20
C LYS A 223 -5.25 -0.92 -4.41
N ILE A 224 -5.85 -2.07 -4.75
CA ILE A 224 -6.82 -2.19 -5.85
C ILE A 224 -8.00 -1.24 -5.61
N TYR A 225 -8.55 -1.23 -4.42
CA TYR A 225 -9.66 -0.36 -4.07
C TYR A 225 -9.27 1.13 -4.13
N CYS A 226 -8.08 1.51 -3.67
CA CYS A 226 -7.57 2.87 -3.80
C CYS A 226 -7.43 3.32 -5.26
N LEU A 227 -6.97 2.42 -6.15
CA LEU A 227 -6.90 2.71 -7.59
C LEU A 227 -8.29 2.94 -8.19
N VAL A 228 -9.29 2.15 -7.80
CA VAL A 228 -10.69 2.36 -8.22
C VAL A 228 -11.19 3.73 -7.74
N ASN A 229 -10.93 4.07 -6.48
CA ASN A 229 -11.33 5.36 -5.92
C ASN A 229 -10.64 6.56 -6.61
N ALA A 230 -9.40 6.37 -7.08
CA ALA A 230 -8.65 7.34 -7.90
C ALA A 230 -9.05 7.33 -9.39
N ASN A 231 -10.12 6.61 -9.76
CA ASN A 231 -10.60 6.44 -11.14
C ASN A 231 -9.58 5.79 -12.10
N GLN A 232 -8.61 5.04 -11.56
CA GLN A 232 -7.62 4.25 -12.32
C GLN A 232 -8.11 2.80 -12.50
N ILE A 233 -9.32 2.63 -13.07
CA ILE A 233 -10.04 1.36 -13.11
C ILE A 233 -9.25 0.29 -13.87
N GLU A 234 -8.68 0.63 -15.03
CA GLU A 234 -7.91 -0.31 -15.85
C GLU A 234 -6.70 -0.88 -15.08
N LYS A 235 -5.97 -0.01 -14.38
CA LYS A 235 -4.83 -0.43 -13.56
C LYS A 235 -5.27 -1.27 -12.37
N ALA A 236 -6.40 -0.94 -11.76
CA ALA A 236 -6.98 -1.71 -10.66
C ALA A 236 -7.34 -3.12 -11.11
N LEU A 237 -8.02 -3.26 -12.25
CA LEU A 237 -8.42 -4.54 -12.82
C LEU A 237 -7.21 -5.38 -13.24
N LEU A 238 -6.20 -4.78 -13.86
CA LEU A 238 -4.96 -5.47 -14.21
C LEU A 238 -4.28 -6.07 -12.97
N ILE A 239 -4.16 -5.30 -11.88
CA ILE A 239 -3.57 -5.81 -10.63
C ILE A 239 -4.48 -6.87 -10.01
N PHE A 240 -5.80 -6.70 -10.06
CA PHE A 240 -6.75 -7.68 -9.55
C PHE A 240 -6.64 -9.02 -10.28
N ASP A 241 -6.61 -9.02 -11.61
CA ASP A 241 -6.47 -10.23 -12.42
C ASP A 241 -5.14 -10.93 -12.16
N LEU A 242 -4.03 -10.17 -12.11
CA LEU A 242 -2.73 -10.72 -11.78
C LEU A 242 -2.73 -11.38 -10.39
N LYS A 243 -3.32 -10.73 -9.39
CA LYS A 243 -3.42 -11.30 -8.03
C LYS A 243 -4.33 -12.52 -7.98
N LYS A 244 -5.39 -12.55 -8.79
CA LYS A 244 -6.28 -13.71 -8.92
C LYS A 244 -5.55 -14.91 -9.53
N GLU A 245 -4.71 -14.71 -10.55
CA GLU A 245 -3.83 -15.73 -11.11
C GLU A 245 -2.82 -16.26 -10.09
N MET A 246 -2.35 -15.39 -9.17
CA MET A 246 -1.46 -15.75 -8.06
C MET A 246 -2.18 -16.42 -6.88
N GLY A 247 -3.50 -16.65 -6.96
CA GLY A 247 -4.29 -17.36 -5.96
C GLY A 247 -5.12 -16.48 -5.01
N LEU A 248 -5.24 -15.18 -5.23
CA LEU A 248 -6.16 -14.32 -4.47
C LEU A 248 -7.61 -14.72 -4.83
N ILE A 249 -8.27 -15.47 -3.95
CA ILE A 249 -9.67 -15.87 -4.10
C ILE A 249 -10.49 -15.22 -2.98
N ASP A 250 -11.21 -14.15 -3.32
CA ASP A 250 -12.12 -13.47 -2.41
C ASP A 250 -13.36 -12.98 -3.17
N THR A 251 -14.36 -13.85 -3.21
CA THR A 251 -15.62 -13.57 -3.93
C THR A 251 -16.41 -12.41 -3.34
N PHE A 252 -16.30 -12.15 -2.04
CA PHE A 252 -16.92 -11.00 -1.41
C PHE A 252 -16.29 -9.69 -1.93
N PHE A 253 -14.96 -9.62 -1.89
CA PHE A 253 -14.21 -8.45 -2.39
C PHE A 253 -14.51 -8.20 -3.88
N GLU A 254 -14.48 -9.25 -4.70
CA GLU A 254 -14.75 -9.18 -6.14
C GLU A 254 -16.13 -8.58 -6.43
N LYS A 255 -17.19 -9.12 -5.82
CA LYS A 255 -18.55 -8.62 -5.99
C LYS A 255 -18.70 -7.16 -5.54
N LYS A 256 -18.14 -6.79 -4.39
CA LYS A 256 -18.18 -5.43 -3.89
C LYS A 256 -17.42 -4.46 -4.79
N LEU A 257 -16.24 -4.86 -5.27
CA LEU A 257 -15.44 -4.08 -6.20
C LEU A 257 -16.19 -3.84 -7.52
N PHE A 258 -16.76 -4.90 -8.11
CA PHE A 258 -17.49 -4.82 -9.38
C PHE A 258 -18.77 -3.99 -9.28
N LYS A 259 -19.44 -4.02 -8.13
CA LYS A 259 -20.57 -3.12 -7.86
C LYS A 259 -20.12 -1.65 -7.82
N ILE A 260 -18.98 -1.34 -7.21
CA ILE A 260 -18.45 0.04 -7.15
C ILE A 260 -18.04 0.53 -8.55
N ILE A 261 -17.47 -0.33 -9.38
CA ILE A 261 -17.06 0.00 -10.76
C ILE A 261 -18.29 0.09 -11.70
N GLY A 262 -19.44 -0.47 -11.31
CA GLY A 262 -20.65 -0.48 -12.12
C GLY A 262 -20.74 -1.66 -13.10
N PHE A 263 -19.93 -2.72 -12.91
CA PHE A 263 -19.99 -3.93 -13.73
C PHE A 263 -21.06 -4.92 -13.24
N GLU A 264 -21.42 -4.87 -11.97
CA GLU A 264 -22.43 -5.73 -11.37
C GLU A 264 -23.64 -4.88 -10.96
N THR A 265 -24.84 -5.29 -11.43
CA THR A 265 -26.11 -4.61 -11.13
C THR A 265 -26.92 -5.34 -10.06
N GLU A 266 -26.55 -6.59 -9.72
CA GLU A 266 -27.24 -7.33 -8.69
C GLU A 266 -27.01 -6.74 -7.30
N THR A 267 -28.09 -6.69 -6.50
CA THR A 267 -28.04 -6.22 -5.13
C THR A 267 -27.40 -7.26 -4.23
N ASN A 268 -26.08 -7.11 -3.99
CA ASN A 268 -25.41 -7.87 -2.96
C ASN A 268 -25.49 -7.12 -1.63
N ASN A 269 -26.44 -7.51 -0.76
CA ASN A 269 -26.64 -6.93 0.55
C ASN A 269 -25.83 -7.60 1.67
N GLU A 270 -24.84 -8.42 1.30
CA GLU A 270 -23.93 -9.05 2.26
C GLU A 270 -23.10 -7.99 3.00
N ILE A 271 -23.13 -8.05 4.33
CA ILE A 271 -22.31 -7.22 5.22
C ILE A 271 -21.24 -8.11 5.84
N SER A 272 -19.99 -7.68 5.81
CA SER A 272 -18.86 -8.41 6.39
C SER A 272 -18.03 -7.48 7.28
N ASP A 273 -17.76 -7.93 8.48
CA ASP A 273 -16.90 -7.30 9.49
C ASP A 273 -15.59 -8.06 9.69
N LYS A 274 -15.25 -8.94 8.75
CA LYS A 274 -14.01 -9.72 8.79
C LYS A 274 -12.75 -8.84 8.96
N ASN A 275 -12.78 -7.64 8.40
CA ASN A 275 -11.78 -6.60 8.54
C ASN A 275 -12.38 -5.24 8.14
N LEU A 276 -11.65 -4.18 8.42
CA LEU A 276 -12.10 -2.80 8.18
C LEU A 276 -12.44 -2.53 6.72
N LEU A 277 -11.63 -3.01 5.77
CA LEU A 277 -11.93 -2.85 4.34
C LEU A 277 -13.25 -3.54 3.95
N ALA A 278 -13.49 -4.74 4.44
CA ALA A 278 -14.72 -5.48 4.14
C ALA A 278 -15.96 -4.74 4.68
N LEU A 279 -15.88 -4.18 5.88
CA LEU A 279 -16.96 -3.36 6.44
C LEU A 279 -17.16 -2.06 5.64
N HIS A 280 -16.08 -1.37 5.29
CA HIS A 280 -16.14 -0.16 4.48
C HIS A 280 -16.77 -0.42 3.10
N LEU A 281 -16.40 -1.51 2.42
CA LEU A 281 -16.99 -1.92 1.15
C LEU A 281 -18.48 -2.28 1.31
N SER A 282 -18.85 -2.94 2.42
CA SER A 282 -20.25 -3.21 2.75
C SER A 282 -21.02 -1.91 2.90
N HIS A 283 -20.53 -0.96 3.68
CA HIS A 283 -21.15 0.35 3.88
C HIS A 283 -21.35 1.09 2.55
N ARG A 284 -20.37 1.05 1.65
CA ARG A 284 -20.47 1.74 0.36
C ARG A 284 -21.40 1.08 -0.67
N THR A 285 -21.75 -0.19 -0.49
CA THR A 285 -22.46 -0.98 -1.52
C THR A 285 -23.83 -1.47 -1.09
N VAL A 286 -24.16 -1.46 0.20
CA VAL A 286 -25.46 -1.88 0.74
C VAL A 286 -26.34 -0.65 0.93
N GLU A 287 -27.52 -0.65 0.29
CA GLU A 287 -28.43 0.52 0.28
C GLU A 287 -28.95 0.92 1.66
N ASN A 288 -29.30 -0.07 2.48
CA ASN A 288 -29.78 0.16 3.85
C ASN A 288 -28.77 -0.50 4.80
N PHE A 289 -27.54 0.03 4.79
CA PHE A 289 -26.48 -0.49 5.64
C PHE A 289 -26.87 -0.31 7.11
N ASN A 290 -26.94 -1.43 7.82
CA ASN A 290 -27.14 -1.46 9.26
C ASN A 290 -26.22 -2.53 9.85
N TYR A 291 -25.28 -2.11 10.68
CA TYR A 291 -24.35 -2.98 11.38
C TYR A 291 -24.31 -2.58 12.84
N ILE A 292 -24.57 -3.55 13.72
CA ILE A 292 -24.53 -3.36 15.18
C ILE A 292 -23.23 -4.03 15.68
N PRO A 293 -22.28 -3.24 16.23
CA PRO A 293 -21.06 -3.81 16.79
C PRO A 293 -21.35 -4.65 18.03
N ASN A 294 -20.48 -5.58 18.30
CA ASN A 294 -20.52 -6.46 19.48
C ASN A 294 -19.19 -6.43 20.24
N GLU A 295 -19.12 -7.14 21.35
CA GLU A 295 -17.92 -7.18 22.21
C GLU A 295 -16.64 -7.59 21.48
N ASN A 296 -16.74 -8.46 20.48
CA ASN A 296 -15.58 -8.94 19.70
C ASN A 296 -15.22 -8.03 18.52
N THR A 297 -16.03 -7.01 18.25
CA THR A 297 -15.76 -6.06 17.17
C THR A 297 -14.43 -5.35 17.41
N PRO A 298 -13.51 -5.34 16.42
CA PRO A 298 -12.22 -4.68 16.54
C PRO A 298 -12.33 -3.15 16.75
N LYS A 299 -11.32 -2.57 17.41
CA LYS A 299 -11.25 -1.14 17.73
C LYS A 299 -11.31 -0.24 16.48
N ASP A 300 -10.66 -0.62 15.39
CA ASP A 300 -10.66 0.13 14.13
C ASP A 300 -12.05 0.17 13.48
N ILE A 301 -12.83 -0.90 13.61
CA ILE A 301 -14.23 -0.95 13.17
C ILE A 301 -15.11 -0.04 14.04
N TRP A 302 -14.95 -0.06 15.35
CA TRP A 302 -15.66 0.86 16.24
C TRP A 302 -15.37 2.31 15.88
N LYS A 303 -14.08 2.65 15.69
CA LYS A 303 -13.65 3.99 15.27
C LYS A 303 -14.28 4.40 13.92
N TYR A 304 -14.34 3.47 12.96
CA TYR A 304 -14.97 3.71 11.66
C TYR A 304 -16.46 4.02 11.78
N LEU A 305 -17.19 3.23 12.57
CA LEU A 305 -18.62 3.43 12.80
C LEU A 305 -18.90 4.78 13.45
N ALA A 306 -18.10 5.18 14.44
CA ALA A 306 -18.17 6.49 15.06
C ALA A 306 -17.90 7.62 14.06
N SER A 307 -16.77 7.52 13.31
CA SER A 307 -16.36 8.53 12.33
C SER A 307 -17.35 8.70 11.15
N THR A 308 -18.14 7.67 10.87
CA THR A 308 -19.16 7.70 9.80
C THR A 308 -20.58 7.97 10.31
N ASN A 309 -20.78 8.24 11.59
CA ASN A 309 -22.09 8.40 12.25
C ASN A 309 -23.02 7.19 12.05
N LEU A 310 -22.44 5.97 11.97
CA LEU A 310 -23.20 4.73 11.83
C LEU A 310 -23.53 4.07 13.18
N LEU A 311 -22.92 4.54 14.26
CA LEU A 311 -23.41 4.19 15.60
C LEU A 311 -24.74 4.92 15.82
N GLU A 312 -25.72 4.21 16.38
CA GLU A 312 -26.89 4.91 16.87
C GLU A 312 -26.45 6.04 17.81
N LYS A 313 -27.01 7.24 17.58
CA LYS A 313 -26.72 8.33 18.50
C LYS A 313 -27.10 7.88 19.90
N ILE A 314 -26.20 8.09 20.84
CA ILE A 314 -26.41 7.76 22.24
C ILE A 314 -27.73 8.36 22.74
N GLU A 315 -28.09 9.56 22.28
CA GLU A 315 -29.33 10.24 22.55
C GLU A 315 -30.59 9.45 22.14
N SER A 316 -30.48 8.51 21.19
CA SER A 316 -31.60 7.66 20.75
C SER A 316 -31.63 6.30 21.43
N ILE A 317 -30.69 5.98 22.31
CA ILE A 317 -30.70 4.73 23.06
C ILE A 317 -31.74 4.85 24.16
N ASP A 318 -32.68 3.92 24.17
CA ASP A 318 -33.64 3.81 25.27
C ASP A 318 -32.90 3.49 26.56
N LEU A 319 -33.18 4.27 27.60
CA LEU A 319 -32.53 4.13 28.91
C LEU A 319 -32.83 2.76 29.57
N ASP A 320 -33.85 2.08 29.11
CA ASP A 320 -34.21 0.74 29.55
C ASP A 320 -33.37 -0.35 28.81
N ASP A 321 -32.59 0.01 27.76
CA ASP A 321 -31.73 -0.93 27.06
C ASP A 321 -30.36 -1.07 27.77
N ILE A 322 -30.40 -1.73 28.91
CA ILE A 322 -29.25 -1.96 29.78
C ILE A 322 -28.12 -2.75 29.06
N GLU A 323 -28.48 -3.63 28.13
CA GLU A 323 -27.47 -4.41 27.39
C GLU A 323 -26.63 -3.53 26.46
N LYS A 324 -27.26 -2.57 25.80
CA LYS A 324 -26.60 -1.62 24.92
C LYS A 324 -25.71 -0.64 25.69
N ILE A 325 -26.18 -0.16 26.83
CA ILE A 325 -25.39 0.68 27.73
C ILE A 325 -24.14 -0.06 28.22
N LYS A 326 -24.28 -1.31 28.67
CA LYS A 326 -23.14 -2.14 29.08
C LYS A 326 -22.15 -2.41 27.95
N LEU A 327 -22.64 -2.57 26.72
CA LEU A 327 -21.78 -2.75 25.55
C LEU A 327 -20.94 -1.49 25.30
N LEU A 328 -21.54 -0.30 25.36
CA LEU A 328 -20.84 0.97 25.20
C LEU A 328 -19.85 1.22 26.35
N GLU A 329 -20.24 0.97 27.59
CA GLU A 329 -19.35 1.04 28.76
C GLU A 329 -18.13 0.15 28.58
N LYS A 330 -18.33 -1.10 28.20
CA LYS A 330 -17.24 -2.04 27.95
C LYS A 330 -16.36 -1.58 26.78
N ALA A 331 -16.97 -1.11 25.70
CA ALA A 331 -16.21 -0.60 24.54
C ALA A 331 -15.37 0.63 24.92
N THR A 332 -15.87 1.50 25.79
CA THR A 332 -15.11 2.65 26.32
C THR A 332 -13.95 2.19 27.19
N HIS A 333 -14.18 1.27 28.13
CA HIS A 333 -13.10 0.68 28.95
C HIS A 333 -12.00 0.01 28.12
N GLU A 334 -12.36 -0.61 27.02
CA GLU A 334 -11.42 -1.22 26.08
C GLU A 334 -10.82 -0.20 25.09
N MET A 335 -11.06 1.10 25.29
CA MET A 335 -10.63 2.20 24.39
C MET A 335 -11.09 2.01 22.95
N LYS A 336 -12.22 1.37 22.71
CA LYS A 336 -12.84 1.16 21.40
C LYS A 336 -13.85 2.28 21.04
N TYR A 337 -14.43 2.89 22.09
CA TYR A 337 -15.38 4.00 21.99
C TYR A 337 -14.82 5.21 22.73
N ASP A 338 -15.22 6.41 22.33
CA ASP A 338 -14.71 7.66 22.92
C ASP A 338 -15.25 7.88 24.33
N GLU A 339 -14.35 8.20 25.27
CA GLU A 339 -14.68 8.36 26.68
C GLU A 339 -15.51 9.65 26.93
N GLU A 340 -15.22 10.73 26.21
CA GLU A 340 -15.94 12.00 26.37
C GLU A 340 -17.37 11.89 25.86
N GLU A 341 -17.57 11.19 24.71
CA GLU A 341 -18.91 10.90 24.20
C GLU A 341 -19.72 10.06 25.18
N TYR A 342 -19.11 9.02 25.76
CA TYR A 342 -19.78 8.17 26.75
C TYR A 342 -20.09 8.91 28.06
N LEU A 343 -19.15 9.72 28.56
CA LEU A 343 -19.36 10.53 29.76
C LEU A 343 -20.45 11.57 29.56
N THR A 344 -20.52 12.22 28.39
CA THR A 344 -21.57 13.18 28.09
C THR A 344 -22.95 12.52 28.19
N TYR A 345 -23.09 11.32 27.65
CA TYR A 345 -24.31 10.53 27.73
C TYR A 345 -24.71 10.20 29.20
N ILE A 346 -23.76 9.73 30.00
CA ILE A 346 -24.01 9.39 31.43
C ILE A 346 -24.39 10.65 32.23
N LEU A 347 -23.79 11.80 31.93
CA LEU A 347 -24.09 13.07 32.59
C LEU A 347 -25.50 13.57 32.24
N ASP A 348 -25.87 13.52 30.98
CA ASP A 348 -27.23 13.88 30.53
C ASP A 348 -28.28 12.97 31.16
N PHE A 349 -27.96 11.68 31.30
CA PHE A 349 -28.79 10.70 32.01
C PHE A 349 -28.96 11.05 33.49
N SER A 350 -27.87 11.43 34.18
CA SER A 350 -27.95 11.81 35.59
C SER A 350 -28.82 13.05 35.85
N LEU A 351 -28.79 14.00 34.90
CA LEU A 351 -29.61 15.22 34.94
C LEU A 351 -31.09 14.93 34.74
N VAL A 352 -31.43 13.93 33.93
CA VAL A 352 -32.82 13.50 33.72
C VAL A 352 -33.36 12.84 35.00
N LEU A 353 -32.55 11.97 35.67
CA LEU A 353 -32.97 11.31 36.91
C LEU A 353 -33.10 12.26 38.11
N THR A 354 -32.40 13.37 38.16
CA THR A 354 -32.47 14.36 39.25
C THR A 354 -33.67 15.30 39.12
N ASN A 355 -34.35 15.32 37.98
CA ASN A 355 -35.54 16.12 37.74
C ASN A 355 -36.87 15.35 37.90
N TYR A 356 -36.79 14.08 38.30
CA TYR A 356 -37.92 13.25 38.75
C TYR A 356 -37.82 13.03 40.27
#